data_db79986120e76e0e10171d88f60f27b1
#
_entry.id   db79986120e76e0e10171d88f60f27b1
#
_cell.length_a   1.000
_cell.length_b   1.000
_cell.length_c   1.000
_cell.angle_alpha   90.00
_cell.angle_beta   90.00
_cell.angle_gamma   90.00
#
_symmetry.space_group_name_H-M   'P 1'
#
loop_
_entity.id
_entity.type
_entity.pdbx_description
1 polymer ?
#
loop_
_entity_poly.entity_id
_entity_poly.type
_entity_poly.pdbx_seq_one_letter_code
_entity_poly.pdbx_strand_id
1 'polypeptide(L)'
;VASRGLGDVYKRQGYTLVVSGSKAILRARTPQGLVWAKATLRQLEGSDGSYPKVTIRDWPAFPIRGFMHDTGRNFRPVDMLKKELDLFSQYKINFFHWHLTDNPAWRIECKAYPQLNDPKYQYKGRDEGKYYTYDEIREVIAYARERGITILPEIDMPGHSRFFNDTFGFGMASPEGMKVLKDCLEEFFREIPAKDCPYFHIGSDEVHVDNPDEFMKFCEDIVRAHGRTPIAWDPGLTPSSGTIRQVWSSATGESIEENGYGGRYIDSYQGYLNIASPILNVTKNILHTPNGVEKANDEAMGGILCLWNDVRVADKRLTFPQNGMPNNLLAFAERYWRGGKVLPIKEERLVPLEDNEAYQLLADFESRLSYHRDRWLYDWDMRWVANASQPWQVTLPQRRGTSKESMQWRKARGGVVDMKAFCSLNGVKVLPTMDAWMKTEIYVESDTTITAWLGFDSPSRSSKMSDGIGWQGEWEAQGRLFVNGEEVFPKFPWNEPGKYRYFYPTWHKAPQEDPYTKEQFSWLRQPACLPLHEGWNKIELYCPRVFPADLWQVTFIPVHIDGNGHVSEAKGIQFR
;
A
#
# COMPACT_ATOMS: atom_id res chain seq x y z
N VAL A 1 1.44 -35.77 -2.00
CA VAL A 1 2.44 -35.27 -1.06
C VAL A 1 1.73 -34.97 0.24
N ALA A 2 2.00 -35.79 1.27
CA ALA A 2 1.31 -35.76 2.54
C ALA A 2 1.27 -34.37 3.15
N SER A 3 0.14 -34.02 3.74
CA SER A 3 -0.13 -32.89 4.57
C SER A 3 0.91 -32.74 5.69
N ARG A 4 2.03 -32.09 5.39
CA ARG A 4 2.88 -31.54 6.44
C ARG A 4 2.18 -30.27 6.91
N GLY A 5 1.64 -30.30 8.12
CA GLY A 5 0.88 -29.22 8.69
C GLY A 5 1.61 -27.88 8.58
N LEU A 6 0.88 -26.77 8.43
CA LEU A 6 1.40 -25.40 8.38
C LEU A 6 2.42 -25.09 9.49
N GLY A 7 2.36 -25.83 10.62
CA GLY A 7 3.35 -25.79 11.68
C GLY A 7 4.81 -25.96 11.27
N ASP A 8 5.09 -26.58 10.12
CA ASP A 8 6.45 -26.76 9.60
C ASP A 8 6.86 -25.74 8.53
N VAL A 9 5.91 -25.08 7.86
CA VAL A 9 6.21 -24.17 6.74
C VAL A 9 6.93 -22.91 7.23
N TYR A 10 6.39 -22.24 8.24
CA TYR A 10 7.05 -21.03 8.78
C TYR A 10 8.32 -21.34 9.57
N LYS A 11 8.43 -22.53 10.21
CA LYS A 11 9.67 -22.95 10.87
C LYS A 11 10.83 -23.14 9.87
N ARG A 12 10.54 -23.45 8.60
CA ARG A 12 11.57 -23.52 7.56
C ARG A 12 12.18 -22.15 7.23
N GLN A 13 11.47 -21.06 7.48
CA GLN A 13 11.97 -19.70 7.29
C GLN A 13 12.73 -19.18 8.52
N GLY A 14 12.76 -19.92 9.61
CA GLY A 14 13.43 -19.54 10.85
C GLY A 14 14.95 -19.68 10.76
N TYR A 15 15.62 -18.95 11.67
CA TYR A 15 17.07 -18.92 11.78
C TYR A 15 17.53 -18.72 13.23
N THR A 16 18.83 -18.97 13.44
CA THR A 16 19.55 -18.53 14.63
C THR A 16 20.73 -17.68 14.20
N LEU A 17 20.98 -16.60 14.96
CA LEU A 17 22.09 -15.69 14.78
C LEU A 17 22.77 -15.49 16.12
N VAL A 18 24.08 -15.73 16.18
CA VAL A 18 24.91 -15.49 17.37
C VAL A 18 26.04 -14.53 16.99
N VAL A 19 26.09 -13.39 17.65
CA VAL A 19 27.21 -12.46 17.55
C VAL A 19 28.00 -12.50 18.85
N SER A 20 29.27 -12.89 18.76
CA SER A 20 30.16 -13.00 19.93
C SER A 20 31.61 -12.79 19.53
N GLY A 21 32.29 -11.85 20.21
CA GLY A 21 33.64 -11.42 19.84
C GLY A 21 33.69 -10.89 18.40
N SER A 22 34.63 -11.41 17.61
CA SER A 22 34.81 -11.01 16.20
C SER A 22 34.02 -11.88 15.20
N LYS A 23 33.08 -12.70 15.67
CA LYS A 23 32.37 -13.68 14.83
C LYS A 23 30.87 -13.51 14.90
N ALA A 24 30.21 -13.63 13.73
CA ALA A 24 28.78 -13.82 13.60
C ALA A 24 28.50 -15.23 13.00
N ILE A 25 27.67 -16.01 13.68
CA ILE A 25 27.31 -17.37 13.26
C ILE A 25 25.83 -17.38 12.92
N LEU A 26 25.52 -17.67 11.66
CA LEU A 26 24.15 -17.77 11.14
C LEU A 26 23.85 -19.24 10.82
N ARG A 27 22.69 -19.73 11.30
CA ARG A 27 22.22 -21.08 11.02
C ARG A 27 20.75 -21.04 10.64
N ALA A 28 20.38 -21.75 9.59
CA ALA A 28 19.00 -21.95 9.17
C ALA A 28 18.82 -23.32 8.51
N ARG A 29 17.58 -23.77 8.38
CA ARG A 29 17.24 -25.04 7.70
C ARG A 29 17.19 -24.90 6.19
N THR A 30 17.03 -23.67 5.67
CA THR A 30 16.86 -23.40 4.24
C THR A 30 17.70 -22.19 3.82
N PRO A 31 18.02 -22.05 2.53
CA PRO A 31 18.65 -20.83 2.01
C PRO A 31 17.86 -19.55 2.35
N GLN A 32 16.53 -19.60 2.30
CA GLN A 32 15.66 -18.48 2.66
C GLN A 32 15.86 -18.03 4.11
N GLY A 33 15.93 -18.96 5.07
CA GLY A 33 16.21 -18.62 6.47
C GLY A 33 17.59 -17.98 6.66
N LEU A 34 18.60 -18.34 5.84
CA LEU A 34 19.91 -17.68 5.86
C LEU A 34 19.84 -16.25 5.30
N VAL A 35 19.01 -16.00 4.29
CA VAL A 35 18.76 -14.64 3.79
C VAL A 35 18.18 -13.77 4.90
N TRP A 36 17.18 -14.29 5.65
CA TRP A 36 16.59 -13.57 6.78
C TRP A 36 17.58 -13.32 7.92
N ALA A 37 18.43 -14.27 8.21
CA ALA A 37 19.51 -14.12 9.20
C ALA A 37 20.49 -13.00 8.81
N LYS A 38 20.87 -12.93 7.52
CA LYS A 38 21.74 -11.87 6.98
C LYS A 38 21.05 -10.50 7.06
N ALA A 39 19.74 -10.42 6.72
CA ALA A 39 18.97 -9.19 6.84
C ALA A 39 18.94 -8.68 8.30
N THR A 40 18.75 -9.58 9.27
CA THR A 40 18.81 -9.21 10.69
C THR A 40 20.21 -8.79 11.12
N LEU A 41 21.26 -9.50 10.71
CA LEU A 41 22.64 -9.12 11.02
C LEU A 41 22.95 -7.71 10.53
N ARG A 42 22.57 -7.37 9.28
CA ARG A 42 22.74 -6.03 8.73
C ARG A 42 22.06 -4.94 9.58
N GLN A 43 20.85 -5.22 10.09
CA GLN A 43 20.11 -4.27 10.92
C GLN A 43 20.68 -4.10 12.33
N LEU A 44 21.51 -5.04 12.80
CA LEU A 44 22.22 -4.95 14.08
C LEU A 44 23.52 -4.11 14.00
N GLU A 45 23.96 -3.77 12.81
CA GLU A 45 25.19 -2.99 12.63
C GLU A 45 25.02 -1.57 13.19
N GLY A 46 25.86 -1.20 14.15
CA GLY A 46 25.93 0.15 14.71
C GLY A 46 26.44 1.17 13.70
N SER A 47 26.25 2.47 13.99
CA SER A 47 26.73 3.55 13.13
C SER A 47 28.26 3.59 12.99
N ASP A 48 28.97 3.03 13.96
CA ASP A 48 30.42 2.85 14.01
C ASP A 48 30.91 1.52 13.39
N GLY A 49 30.00 0.75 12.76
CA GLY A 49 30.30 -0.58 12.20
C GLY A 49 30.42 -1.69 13.24
N SER A 50 30.12 -1.42 14.50
CA SER A 50 30.11 -2.42 15.56
C SER A 50 28.84 -3.26 15.57
N TYR A 51 28.91 -4.43 16.20
CA TYR A 51 27.77 -5.33 16.38
C TYR A 51 27.59 -5.66 17.87
N PRO A 52 26.36 -5.63 18.39
CA PRO A 52 26.12 -6.01 19.78
C PRO A 52 26.34 -7.52 19.97
N LYS A 53 26.86 -7.89 21.14
CA LYS A 53 26.89 -9.31 21.55
C LYS A 53 25.45 -9.77 21.77
N VAL A 54 24.95 -10.70 20.93
CA VAL A 54 23.55 -11.12 20.97
C VAL A 54 23.38 -12.55 20.48
N THR A 55 22.36 -13.23 20.98
CA THR A 55 21.85 -14.48 20.46
C THR A 55 20.40 -14.30 20.09
N ILE A 56 20.07 -14.51 18.81
CA ILE A 56 18.73 -14.41 18.26
C ILE A 56 18.29 -15.77 17.74
N ARG A 57 17.06 -16.15 18.06
CA ARG A 57 16.33 -17.25 17.45
C ARG A 57 14.99 -16.71 17.01
N ASP A 58 14.73 -16.71 15.70
CA ASP A 58 13.60 -15.99 15.14
C ASP A 58 12.97 -16.73 13.94
N TRP A 59 11.67 -16.53 13.73
CA TRP A 59 10.88 -17.10 12.64
C TRP A 59 9.60 -16.29 12.44
N PRO A 60 9.02 -16.27 11.22
CA PRO A 60 7.80 -15.52 10.96
C PRO A 60 6.55 -16.15 11.57
N ALA A 61 5.60 -15.32 11.97
CA ALA A 61 4.27 -15.74 12.40
C ALA A 61 3.41 -16.21 11.22
N PHE A 62 3.60 -15.61 10.04
CA PHE A 62 2.86 -15.94 8.83
C PHE A 62 3.79 -16.38 7.69
N PRO A 63 3.47 -17.50 6.98
CA PRO A 63 4.31 -18.02 5.90
C PRO A 63 4.38 -17.12 4.67
N ILE A 64 3.30 -16.39 4.35
CA ILE A 64 3.23 -15.47 3.22
C ILE A 64 3.26 -14.03 3.74
N ARG A 65 4.23 -13.27 3.25
CA ARG A 65 4.39 -11.84 3.44
C ARG A 65 4.77 -11.28 2.08
N GLY A 66 3.76 -10.82 1.35
CA GLY A 66 3.91 -10.47 -0.04
C GLY A 66 3.82 -8.97 -0.31
N PHE A 67 4.29 -8.62 -1.48
CA PHE A 67 4.07 -7.32 -2.10
C PHE A 67 3.59 -7.52 -3.53
N MET A 68 2.51 -6.86 -3.92
CA MET A 68 1.99 -6.85 -5.29
C MET A 68 2.32 -5.51 -5.95
N HIS A 69 2.82 -5.58 -7.19
CA HIS A 69 3.03 -4.41 -8.03
C HIS A 69 2.26 -4.55 -9.35
N ASP A 70 1.41 -3.57 -9.61
CA ASP A 70 0.66 -3.46 -10.87
C ASP A 70 1.56 -2.92 -11.99
N THR A 71 2.13 -3.84 -12.75
CA THR A 71 2.91 -3.50 -13.96
C THR A 71 2.08 -3.54 -15.25
N GLY A 72 0.88 -4.08 -15.17
CA GLY A 72 -0.10 -4.08 -16.26
C GLY A 72 -0.51 -2.66 -16.63
N ARG A 73 -0.90 -1.85 -15.63
CA ARG A 73 -1.31 -0.46 -15.83
C ARG A 73 -0.14 0.49 -16.05
N ASN A 74 0.99 0.28 -15.37
CA ASN A 74 2.20 1.10 -15.52
C ASN A 74 3.44 0.20 -15.58
N PHE A 75 4.02 0.05 -16.76
CA PHE A 75 5.19 -0.81 -16.97
C PHE A 75 6.36 -0.40 -16.06
N ARG A 76 7.04 -1.40 -15.49
CA ARG A 76 8.18 -1.21 -14.61
C ARG A 76 9.43 -1.87 -15.20
N PRO A 77 10.52 -1.14 -15.49
CA PRO A 77 11.76 -1.74 -15.99
C PRO A 77 12.36 -2.77 -15.02
N VAL A 78 13.04 -3.77 -15.53
CA VAL A 78 13.60 -4.89 -14.75
C VAL A 78 14.59 -4.43 -13.68
N ASP A 79 15.41 -3.43 -13.94
CA ASP A 79 16.34 -2.85 -12.98
C ASP A 79 15.61 -2.23 -11.76
N MET A 80 14.45 -1.61 -12.00
CA MET A 80 13.60 -1.09 -10.94
C MET A 80 12.93 -2.21 -10.13
N LEU A 81 12.46 -3.28 -10.79
CA LEU A 81 11.93 -4.46 -10.09
C LEU A 81 13.00 -5.10 -9.21
N LYS A 82 14.23 -5.20 -9.69
CA LYS A 82 15.36 -5.71 -8.89
C LYS A 82 15.63 -4.86 -7.65
N LYS A 83 15.59 -3.54 -7.78
CA LYS A 83 15.72 -2.62 -6.64
C LYS A 83 14.61 -2.85 -5.61
N GLU A 84 13.38 -3.10 -6.04
CA GLU A 84 12.27 -3.45 -5.15
C GLU A 84 12.51 -4.79 -4.45
N LEU A 85 12.95 -5.82 -5.19
CA LEU A 85 13.28 -7.13 -4.63
C LEU A 85 14.42 -7.07 -3.59
N ASP A 86 15.40 -6.17 -3.78
CA ASP A 86 16.43 -5.91 -2.77
C ASP A 86 15.84 -5.36 -1.47
N LEU A 87 14.94 -4.38 -1.58
CA LEU A 87 14.23 -3.85 -0.42
C LEU A 87 13.36 -4.91 0.26
N PHE A 88 12.61 -5.67 -0.51
CA PHE A 88 11.74 -6.74 0.01
C PHE A 88 12.55 -7.75 0.82
N SER A 89 13.68 -8.20 0.29
CA SER A 89 14.59 -9.13 0.97
C SER A 89 15.12 -8.58 2.29
N GLN A 90 15.47 -7.29 2.34
CA GLN A 90 15.98 -6.63 3.55
C GLN A 90 14.95 -6.62 4.69
N TYR A 91 13.68 -6.61 4.36
CA TYR A 91 12.55 -6.59 5.32
C TYR A 91 11.76 -7.89 5.33
N LYS A 92 12.37 -8.99 4.84
CA LYS A 92 11.86 -10.35 4.94
C LYS A 92 10.50 -10.58 4.27
N ILE A 93 10.17 -9.78 3.27
CA ILE A 93 9.08 -10.06 2.33
C ILE A 93 9.51 -11.23 1.47
N ASN A 94 8.64 -12.23 1.29
CA ASN A 94 8.98 -13.49 0.63
C ASN A 94 8.11 -13.86 -0.56
N PHE A 95 7.15 -13.01 -0.92
CA PHE A 95 6.35 -13.14 -2.14
C PHE A 95 6.36 -11.83 -2.90
N PHE A 96 6.60 -11.90 -4.20
CA PHE A 96 6.35 -10.81 -5.12
C PHE A 96 5.22 -11.21 -6.08
N HIS A 97 4.05 -10.64 -5.87
CA HIS A 97 2.89 -10.80 -6.72
C HIS A 97 3.01 -9.82 -7.88
N TRP A 98 3.26 -10.37 -9.05
CA TRP A 98 3.54 -9.61 -10.27
C TRP A 98 2.30 -9.56 -11.14
N HIS A 99 1.55 -8.47 -11.05
CA HIS A 99 0.34 -8.23 -11.86
C HIS A 99 0.76 -7.78 -13.25
N LEU A 100 0.76 -8.73 -14.21
CA LEU A 100 1.40 -8.60 -15.52
C LEU A 100 0.46 -8.13 -16.62
N THR A 101 -0.85 -8.18 -16.40
CA THR A 101 -1.85 -7.76 -17.39
C THR A 101 -2.94 -6.94 -16.72
N ASP A 102 -3.42 -5.92 -17.41
CA ASP A 102 -4.59 -5.13 -17.03
C ASP A 102 -5.12 -4.39 -18.26
N ASN A 103 -6.27 -3.71 -18.16
CA ASN A 103 -6.92 -3.01 -19.26
C ASN A 103 -5.99 -2.31 -20.27
N PRO A 104 -4.90 -1.63 -19.84
CA PRO A 104 -3.99 -0.98 -20.80
C PRO A 104 -3.16 -1.92 -21.65
N ALA A 105 -2.74 -3.08 -21.13
CA ALA A 105 -1.75 -3.90 -21.85
C ALA A 105 -1.57 -5.31 -21.29
N TRP A 106 -1.10 -6.19 -22.18
CA TRP A 106 -0.48 -7.48 -21.89
C TRP A 106 1.04 -7.29 -21.80
N ARG A 107 1.64 -7.50 -20.61
CA ARG A 107 3.05 -7.22 -20.36
C ARG A 107 3.96 -8.45 -20.42
N ILE A 108 3.54 -9.54 -21.03
CA ILE A 108 4.30 -10.77 -21.20
C ILE A 108 4.58 -10.96 -22.68
N GLU A 109 5.79 -11.36 -23.06
CA GLU A 109 6.06 -11.83 -24.41
C GLU A 109 5.05 -12.91 -24.80
N CYS A 110 4.44 -12.80 -25.97
CA CYS A 110 3.52 -13.79 -26.48
C CYS A 110 3.91 -14.18 -27.90
N LYS A 111 4.50 -15.37 -28.06
CA LYS A 111 4.95 -15.89 -29.35
C LYS A 111 3.80 -16.47 -30.16
N ALA A 112 2.81 -17.08 -29.47
CA ALA A 112 1.62 -17.63 -30.09
C ALA A 112 0.72 -16.54 -30.69
N TYR A 113 0.62 -15.40 -30.01
CA TYR A 113 -0.20 -14.26 -30.44
C TYR A 113 0.58 -12.94 -30.28
N PRO A 114 1.56 -12.65 -31.17
CA PRO A 114 2.41 -11.46 -31.06
C PRO A 114 1.63 -10.14 -31.07
N GLN A 115 0.40 -10.14 -31.61
CA GLN A 115 -0.48 -8.97 -31.62
C GLN A 115 -0.89 -8.51 -30.20
N LEU A 116 -0.80 -9.33 -29.16
CA LEU A 116 -1.01 -8.92 -27.78
C LEU A 116 0.04 -7.91 -27.31
N ASN A 117 1.23 -7.93 -27.92
CA ASN A 117 2.32 -6.99 -27.65
C ASN A 117 2.35 -5.79 -28.61
N ASP A 118 1.45 -5.74 -29.62
CA ASP A 118 1.39 -4.65 -30.59
C ASP A 118 0.87 -3.36 -29.93
N PRO A 119 1.65 -2.26 -29.93
CA PRO A 119 1.27 -1.00 -29.28
C PRO A 119 -0.05 -0.41 -29.79
N LYS A 120 -0.50 -0.75 -30.99
CA LYS A 120 -1.75 -0.21 -31.55
C LYS A 120 -3.02 -0.64 -30.79
N TYR A 121 -2.97 -1.78 -30.05
CA TYR A 121 -4.08 -2.30 -29.25
C TYR A 121 -3.97 -1.93 -27.75
N GLN A 122 -2.88 -1.26 -27.38
CA GLN A 122 -2.64 -0.87 -26.00
C GLN A 122 -3.04 0.59 -25.77
N TYR A 123 -3.26 0.96 -24.49
CA TYR A 123 -3.63 2.33 -24.17
C TYR A 123 -2.49 3.28 -24.45
N LYS A 124 -2.78 4.31 -25.27
CA LYS A 124 -1.82 5.34 -25.61
C LYS A 124 -1.37 6.12 -24.35
N GLY A 125 -0.05 6.28 -24.23
CA GLY A 125 0.56 6.95 -23.08
C GLY A 125 0.73 6.06 -21.84
N ARG A 126 0.35 4.77 -21.93
CA ARG A 126 0.51 3.78 -20.87
C ARG A 126 1.63 2.78 -21.18
N ASP A 127 2.80 3.29 -21.58
CA ASP A 127 3.96 2.44 -21.91
C ASP A 127 3.64 1.41 -23.02
N GLU A 128 2.94 1.84 -24.05
CA GLU A 128 2.55 0.98 -25.16
C GLU A 128 3.75 0.32 -25.85
N GLY A 129 3.63 -0.94 -26.18
CA GLY A 129 4.67 -1.77 -26.79
C GLY A 129 5.73 -2.27 -25.80
N LYS A 130 5.64 -1.90 -24.52
CA LYS A 130 6.55 -2.44 -23.50
C LYS A 130 5.96 -3.70 -22.86
N TYR A 131 6.77 -4.73 -22.79
CA TYR A 131 6.48 -6.02 -22.17
C TYR A 131 7.78 -6.66 -21.68
N TYR A 132 7.68 -7.68 -20.87
CA TYR A 132 8.82 -8.49 -20.44
C TYR A 132 9.00 -9.68 -21.36
N THR A 133 10.22 -9.86 -21.87
CA THR A 133 10.60 -11.08 -22.56
C THR A 133 10.68 -12.25 -21.59
N TYR A 134 10.56 -13.48 -22.07
CA TYR A 134 10.73 -14.65 -21.20
C TYR A 134 12.11 -14.73 -20.57
N ASP A 135 13.14 -14.20 -21.23
CA ASP A 135 14.49 -14.10 -20.63
C ASP A 135 14.51 -13.11 -19.47
N GLU A 136 13.88 -11.95 -19.58
CA GLU A 136 13.74 -10.98 -18.50
C GLU A 136 12.90 -11.54 -17.34
N ILE A 137 11.82 -12.28 -17.62
CA ILE A 137 11.02 -12.95 -16.59
C ILE A 137 11.87 -13.98 -15.82
N ARG A 138 12.65 -14.81 -16.53
CA ARG A 138 13.58 -15.77 -15.91
C ARG A 138 14.65 -15.07 -15.08
N GLU A 139 15.17 -13.96 -15.57
CA GLU A 139 16.15 -13.13 -14.85
C GLU A 139 15.57 -12.60 -13.52
N VAL A 140 14.36 -12.04 -13.54
CA VAL A 140 13.67 -11.55 -12.34
C VAL A 140 13.40 -12.68 -11.34
N ILE A 141 12.95 -13.85 -11.84
CA ILE A 141 12.70 -15.04 -10.99
C ILE A 141 14.00 -15.53 -10.32
N ALA A 142 15.09 -15.61 -11.06
CA ALA A 142 16.38 -16.03 -10.50
C ALA A 142 16.87 -15.04 -9.45
N TYR A 143 16.78 -13.76 -9.74
CA TYR A 143 17.15 -12.67 -8.84
C TYR A 143 16.33 -12.67 -7.54
N ALA A 144 15.02 -12.89 -7.63
CA ALA A 144 14.13 -13.01 -6.49
C ALA A 144 14.45 -14.24 -5.63
N ARG A 145 14.73 -15.37 -6.25
CA ARG A 145 15.06 -16.65 -5.55
C ARG A 145 16.32 -16.50 -4.69
N GLU A 146 17.36 -15.86 -5.18
CA GLU A 146 18.58 -15.58 -4.39
C GLU A 146 18.30 -14.72 -3.16
N ARG A 147 17.21 -13.95 -3.18
CA ARG A 147 16.73 -13.08 -2.12
C ARG A 147 15.67 -13.71 -1.23
N GLY A 148 15.41 -15.00 -1.40
CA GLY A 148 14.41 -15.73 -0.62
C GLY A 148 12.97 -15.38 -1.00
N ILE A 149 12.74 -14.80 -2.19
CA ILE A 149 11.43 -14.34 -2.65
C ILE A 149 10.90 -15.28 -3.73
N THR A 150 9.65 -15.67 -3.59
CA THR A 150 8.88 -16.42 -4.59
C THR A 150 8.13 -15.46 -5.48
N ILE A 151 8.24 -15.59 -6.79
CA ILE A 151 7.41 -14.85 -7.75
C ILE A 151 6.05 -15.52 -7.87
N LEU A 152 4.99 -14.73 -7.75
CA LEU A 152 3.61 -15.07 -8.04
C LEU A 152 3.17 -14.30 -9.28
N PRO A 153 3.29 -14.88 -10.50
CA PRO A 153 2.82 -14.19 -11.69
C PRO A 153 1.30 -14.20 -11.76
N GLU A 154 0.73 -13.10 -12.24
CA GLU A 154 -0.71 -12.96 -12.49
C GLU A 154 -0.98 -12.60 -13.95
N ILE A 155 -1.92 -13.31 -14.54
CA ILE A 155 -2.67 -12.89 -15.72
C ILE A 155 -4.11 -12.71 -15.24
N ASP A 156 -4.59 -11.48 -15.22
CA ASP A 156 -5.95 -11.20 -14.81
C ASP A 156 -6.95 -11.59 -15.90
N MET A 157 -7.86 -12.49 -15.55
CA MET A 157 -8.78 -13.16 -16.46
C MET A 157 -10.14 -13.40 -15.79
N PRO A 158 -11.28 -13.16 -16.44
CA PRO A 158 -11.46 -12.54 -17.75
C PRO A 158 -11.68 -11.04 -17.65
N GLY A 159 -11.69 -10.47 -16.44
CA GLY A 159 -11.78 -9.05 -16.17
C GLY A 159 -10.53 -8.28 -16.58
N HIS A 160 -10.53 -6.96 -16.40
CA HIS A 160 -9.36 -6.09 -16.63
C HIS A 160 -8.60 -6.36 -17.95
N SER A 161 -9.33 -6.75 -19.01
CA SER A 161 -8.77 -7.33 -20.24
C SER A 161 -9.14 -6.56 -21.50
N ARG A 162 -9.36 -5.23 -21.43
CA ARG A 162 -9.81 -4.47 -22.59
C ARG A 162 -8.83 -4.55 -23.77
N PHE A 163 -7.52 -4.55 -23.51
CA PHE A 163 -6.51 -4.77 -24.56
C PHE A 163 -6.78 -6.06 -25.35
N PHE A 164 -7.27 -7.12 -24.69
CA PHE A 164 -7.58 -8.39 -25.33
C PHE A 164 -8.77 -8.26 -26.29
N ASN A 165 -9.85 -7.60 -25.82
CA ASN A 165 -11.03 -7.34 -26.65
C ASN A 165 -10.68 -6.46 -27.85
N ASP A 166 -9.83 -5.44 -27.65
CA ASP A 166 -9.39 -4.54 -28.71
C ASP A 166 -8.50 -5.28 -29.74
N THR A 167 -7.72 -6.29 -29.28
CA THR A 167 -6.85 -7.10 -30.15
C THR A 167 -7.63 -8.10 -31.01
N PHE A 168 -8.60 -8.80 -30.42
CA PHE A 168 -9.24 -9.95 -31.07
C PHE A 168 -10.69 -9.72 -31.51
N GLY A 169 -11.35 -8.69 -30.98
CA GLY A 169 -12.77 -8.41 -31.23
C GLY A 169 -13.75 -9.27 -30.42
N PHE A 170 -13.24 -10.08 -29.46
CA PHE A 170 -14.02 -10.89 -28.55
C PHE A 170 -13.37 -10.94 -27.16
N GLY A 171 -14.17 -11.30 -26.14
CA GLY A 171 -13.68 -11.35 -24.74
C GLY A 171 -13.04 -12.68 -24.38
N MET A 172 -12.26 -12.67 -23.28
CA MET A 172 -11.53 -13.85 -22.79
C MET A 172 -12.44 -15.03 -22.43
N ALA A 173 -13.68 -14.77 -21.96
CA ALA A 173 -14.62 -15.82 -21.56
C ALA A 173 -15.46 -16.38 -22.73
N SER A 174 -15.31 -15.87 -23.94
CA SER A 174 -15.90 -16.49 -25.14
C SER A 174 -15.19 -17.80 -25.50
N PRO A 175 -15.82 -18.71 -26.27
CA PRO A 175 -15.16 -19.94 -26.72
C PRO A 175 -13.84 -19.67 -27.46
N GLU A 176 -13.81 -18.66 -28.32
CA GLU A 176 -12.61 -18.23 -29.04
C GLU A 176 -11.57 -17.64 -28.09
N GLY A 177 -12.02 -16.85 -27.10
CA GLY A 177 -11.14 -16.24 -26.09
C GLY A 177 -10.51 -17.30 -25.18
N MET A 178 -11.26 -18.29 -24.74
CA MET A 178 -10.74 -19.40 -23.94
C MET A 178 -9.69 -20.20 -24.71
N LYS A 179 -9.86 -20.39 -26.03
CA LYS A 179 -8.84 -21.02 -26.86
C LYS A 179 -7.53 -20.22 -26.89
N VAL A 180 -7.63 -18.91 -27.15
CA VAL A 180 -6.46 -18.02 -27.14
C VAL A 180 -5.77 -18.03 -25.77
N LEU A 181 -6.55 -17.93 -24.68
CA LEU A 181 -6.01 -17.99 -23.33
C LEU A 181 -5.29 -19.31 -23.03
N LYS A 182 -5.87 -20.43 -23.49
CA LYS A 182 -5.22 -21.73 -23.33
C LYS A 182 -3.84 -21.73 -23.95
N ASP A 183 -3.74 -21.30 -25.20
CA ASP A 183 -2.46 -21.27 -25.93
C ASP A 183 -1.44 -20.33 -25.23
N CYS A 184 -1.88 -19.16 -24.73
CA CYS A 184 -1.05 -18.22 -23.97
C CYS A 184 -0.57 -18.81 -22.64
N LEU A 185 -1.45 -19.46 -21.87
CA LEU A 185 -1.10 -20.08 -20.59
C LEU A 185 -0.16 -21.28 -20.79
N GLU A 186 -0.41 -22.12 -21.80
CA GLU A 186 0.46 -23.25 -22.12
C GLU A 186 1.86 -22.76 -22.58
N GLU A 187 1.92 -21.65 -23.34
CA GLU A 187 3.19 -21.03 -23.70
C GLU A 187 3.93 -20.55 -22.46
N PHE A 188 3.26 -19.76 -21.59
CA PHE A 188 3.87 -19.26 -20.36
C PHE A 188 4.40 -20.40 -19.47
N PHE A 189 3.60 -21.46 -19.31
CA PHE A 189 3.97 -22.59 -18.44
C PHE A 189 5.09 -23.47 -19.02
N ARG A 190 5.24 -23.50 -20.33
CA ARG A 190 6.38 -24.13 -21.02
C ARG A 190 7.66 -23.34 -20.84
N GLU A 191 7.58 -22.00 -20.98
CA GLU A 191 8.72 -21.08 -20.84
C GLU A 191 9.18 -20.92 -19.38
N ILE A 192 8.25 -20.93 -18.44
CA ILE A 192 8.51 -20.76 -17.00
C ILE A 192 8.08 -22.04 -16.26
N PRO A 193 9.00 -22.90 -15.84
CA PRO A 193 8.65 -24.17 -15.16
C PRO A 193 8.01 -23.96 -13.78
N ALA A 194 7.15 -24.90 -13.36
CA ALA A 194 6.46 -24.87 -12.05
C ALA A 194 7.41 -24.81 -10.84
N LYS A 195 8.62 -25.39 -10.94
CA LYS A 195 9.65 -25.31 -9.89
C LYS A 195 10.09 -23.86 -9.60
N ASP A 196 9.96 -22.98 -10.57
CA ASP A 196 10.36 -21.58 -10.51
C ASP A 196 9.22 -20.68 -10.04
N CYS A 197 7.97 -21.00 -10.44
CA CYS A 197 6.75 -20.33 -10.02
C CYS A 197 5.70 -21.38 -9.63
N PRO A 198 5.70 -21.89 -8.38
CA PRO A 198 4.79 -22.95 -7.95
C PRO A 198 3.34 -22.51 -7.77
N TYR A 199 3.09 -21.23 -7.83
CA TYR A 199 1.77 -20.58 -7.77
C TYR A 199 1.51 -19.80 -9.05
N PHE A 200 0.23 -19.62 -9.39
CA PHE A 200 -0.18 -18.75 -10.48
C PHE A 200 -1.49 -18.07 -10.12
N HIS A 201 -1.54 -16.75 -10.27
CA HIS A 201 -2.74 -15.96 -9.97
C HIS A 201 -3.55 -15.75 -11.25
N ILE A 202 -4.83 -16.09 -11.19
CA ILE A 202 -5.75 -16.05 -12.35
C ILE A 202 -6.62 -14.78 -12.39
N GLY A 203 -6.45 -13.87 -11.41
CA GLY A 203 -7.26 -12.65 -11.31
C GLY A 203 -8.69 -12.96 -10.92
N SER A 204 -9.65 -12.61 -11.79
CA SER A 204 -11.08 -12.92 -11.75
C SER A 204 -11.97 -11.97 -10.96
N ASP A 205 -11.48 -10.81 -10.57
CA ASP A 205 -12.27 -9.79 -9.90
C ASP A 205 -13.01 -8.85 -10.87
N GLU A 206 -13.94 -8.09 -10.31
CA GLU A 206 -14.70 -7.00 -10.95
C GLU A 206 -15.31 -7.32 -12.32
N VAL A 207 -15.74 -8.56 -12.54
CA VAL A 207 -16.25 -9.04 -13.82
C VAL A 207 -17.54 -9.85 -13.69
N HIS A 208 -18.40 -9.75 -14.72
CA HIS A 208 -19.55 -10.61 -14.93
C HIS A 208 -19.43 -11.28 -16.30
N VAL A 209 -19.62 -12.60 -16.33
CA VAL A 209 -19.64 -13.42 -17.55
C VAL A 209 -20.82 -14.39 -17.51
N ASP A 210 -21.26 -14.86 -18.68
CA ASP A 210 -22.41 -15.75 -18.78
C ASP A 210 -22.12 -17.18 -18.27
N ASN A 211 -20.83 -17.58 -18.24
CA ASN A 211 -20.37 -18.92 -17.89
C ASN A 211 -19.29 -18.89 -16.77
N PRO A 212 -19.55 -18.30 -15.60
CA PRO A 212 -18.53 -18.05 -14.58
C PRO A 212 -17.85 -19.34 -14.06
N ASP A 213 -18.64 -20.38 -13.76
CA ASP A 213 -18.13 -21.64 -13.21
C ASP A 213 -17.30 -22.42 -14.24
N GLU A 214 -17.74 -22.43 -15.51
CA GLU A 214 -17.02 -23.07 -16.61
C GLU A 214 -15.67 -22.38 -16.84
N PHE A 215 -15.67 -21.03 -16.87
CA PHE A 215 -14.47 -20.25 -17.06
C PHE A 215 -13.46 -20.45 -15.92
N MET A 216 -13.92 -20.38 -14.67
CA MET A 216 -13.06 -20.61 -13.50
C MET A 216 -12.46 -22.00 -13.52
N LYS A 217 -13.30 -23.02 -13.75
CA LYS A 217 -12.82 -24.42 -13.86
C LYS A 217 -11.78 -24.56 -14.97
N PHE A 218 -12.01 -23.97 -16.13
CA PHE A 218 -11.08 -24.00 -17.25
C PHE A 218 -9.71 -23.44 -16.86
N CYS A 219 -9.66 -22.25 -16.26
CA CYS A 219 -8.40 -21.62 -15.82
C CYS A 219 -7.69 -22.45 -14.75
N GLU A 220 -8.43 -22.90 -13.73
CA GLU A 220 -7.88 -23.69 -12.63
C GLU A 220 -7.32 -25.06 -13.09
N ASP A 221 -8.02 -25.73 -13.99
CA ASP A 221 -7.58 -27.03 -14.53
C ASP A 221 -6.27 -26.90 -15.31
N ILE A 222 -6.10 -25.86 -16.13
CA ILE A 222 -4.86 -25.60 -16.85
C ILE A 222 -3.71 -25.34 -15.86
N VAL A 223 -3.91 -24.48 -14.87
CA VAL A 223 -2.91 -24.16 -13.86
C VAL A 223 -2.47 -25.42 -13.10
N ARG A 224 -3.43 -26.26 -12.66
CA ARG A 224 -3.15 -27.50 -11.94
C ARG A 224 -2.49 -28.56 -12.82
N ALA A 225 -2.92 -28.68 -14.09
CA ALA A 225 -2.32 -29.63 -15.05
C ALA A 225 -0.81 -29.36 -15.25
N HIS A 226 -0.38 -28.11 -15.09
CA HIS A 226 1.03 -27.71 -15.15
C HIS A 226 1.73 -27.70 -13.79
N GLY A 227 1.18 -28.37 -12.78
CA GLY A 227 1.80 -28.59 -11.47
C GLY A 227 1.85 -27.36 -10.56
N ARG A 228 0.96 -26.38 -10.76
CA ARG A 228 0.89 -25.15 -9.95
C ARG A 228 -0.36 -25.11 -9.10
N THR A 229 -0.29 -24.34 -8.02
CA THR A 229 -1.47 -24.02 -7.21
C THR A 229 -2.07 -22.71 -7.70
N PRO A 230 -3.36 -22.71 -8.11
CA PRO A 230 -4.04 -21.47 -8.51
C PRO A 230 -4.33 -20.59 -7.30
N ILE A 231 -4.27 -19.28 -7.52
CA ILE A 231 -4.71 -18.22 -6.60
C ILE A 231 -5.70 -17.33 -7.38
N ALA A 232 -6.73 -16.82 -6.72
CA ALA A 232 -7.72 -15.93 -7.33
C ALA A 232 -8.13 -14.81 -6.37
N TRP A 233 -8.54 -13.68 -6.90
CA TRP A 233 -9.12 -12.59 -6.11
C TRP A 233 -10.46 -13.00 -5.50
N ASP A 234 -10.72 -12.54 -4.26
CA ASP A 234 -12.00 -12.67 -3.59
C ASP A 234 -12.36 -11.34 -2.89
N PRO A 235 -13.49 -10.70 -3.21
CA PRO A 235 -14.53 -11.11 -4.15
C PRO A 235 -14.10 -11.12 -5.62
N GLY A 236 -14.70 -12.06 -6.38
CA GLY A 236 -14.44 -12.28 -7.81
C GLY A 236 -15.36 -13.38 -8.32
N LEU A 237 -14.98 -14.02 -9.43
CA LEU A 237 -15.61 -15.29 -9.82
C LEU A 237 -15.30 -16.35 -8.77
N THR A 238 -16.27 -17.22 -8.46
CA THR A 238 -16.16 -18.20 -7.38
C THR A 238 -15.11 -19.28 -7.69
N PRO A 239 -14.00 -19.36 -6.96
CA PRO A 239 -13.01 -20.39 -7.18
C PRO A 239 -13.41 -21.74 -6.58
N SER A 240 -12.94 -22.85 -7.17
CA SER A 240 -13.14 -24.18 -6.64
C SER A 240 -12.34 -24.43 -5.35
N SER A 241 -12.71 -25.49 -4.61
CA SER A 241 -11.95 -25.92 -3.45
C SER A 241 -10.49 -26.27 -3.83
N GLY A 242 -9.53 -25.80 -3.04
CA GLY A 242 -8.10 -25.99 -3.30
C GLY A 242 -7.43 -24.84 -4.06
N THR A 243 -8.16 -23.90 -4.61
CA THR A 243 -7.67 -22.60 -5.02
C THR A 243 -7.52 -21.71 -3.79
N ILE A 244 -6.40 -21.01 -3.68
CA ILE A 244 -6.16 -20.06 -2.59
C ILE A 244 -6.88 -18.76 -2.95
N ARG A 245 -7.62 -18.20 -2.00
CA ARG A 245 -8.32 -16.92 -2.18
C ARG A 245 -7.47 -15.78 -1.70
N GLN A 246 -7.24 -14.77 -2.53
CA GLN A 246 -6.63 -13.51 -2.13
C GLN A 246 -7.73 -12.49 -1.85
N VAL A 247 -7.97 -12.21 -0.57
CA VAL A 247 -9.09 -11.38 -0.11
C VAL A 247 -8.70 -9.92 -0.21
N TRP A 248 -9.43 -9.14 -1.04
CA TRP A 248 -9.10 -7.74 -1.31
C TRP A 248 -10.20 -6.76 -0.87
N SER A 249 -11.42 -7.23 -0.61
CA SER A 249 -12.54 -6.37 -0.24
C SER A 249 -13.49 -7.07 0.73
N SER A 250 -14.13 -6.29 1.59
CA SER A 250 -15.26 -6.74 2.42
C SER A 250 -16.60 -6.64 1.69
N ALA A 251 -16.63 -6.45 0.37
CA ALA A 251 -17.86 -6.25 -0.39
C ALA A 251 -18.82 -7.47 -0.36
N THR A 252 -18.36 -8.61 0.10
CA THR A 252 -19.22 -9.75 0.45
C THR A 252 -20.02 -9.55 1.74
N GLY A 253 -19.87 -8.38 2.39
CA GLY A 253 -20.70 -7.96 3.53
C GLY A 253 -20.30 -8.54 4.87
N GLU A 254 -19.25 -9.37 4.93
CA GLU A 254 -18.97 -10.14 6.12
C GLU A 254 -17.48 -10.22 6.35
N SER A 255 -17.08 -10.08 7.62
CA SER A 255 -15.67 -10.18 7.98
C SER A 255 -15.14 -11.59 7.69
N ILE A 256 -13.85 -11.67 7.44
CA ILE A 256 -13.12 -12.95 7.32
C ILE A 256 -13.41 -13.87 8.52
N GLU A 257 -13.69 -13.27 9.70
CA GLU A 257 -13.95 -13.96 10.95
C GLU A 257 -15.33 -14.66 11.00
N GLU A 258 -16.35 -14.10 10.32
CA GLU A 258 -17.74 -14.58 10.48
C GLU A 258 -18.11 -15.75 9.57
N ASN A 259 -17.46 -15.91 8.42
CA ASN A 259 -17.93 -16.86 7.39
C ASN A 259 -17.05 -18.06 7.10
N GLY A 260 -15.84 -18.12 7.62
CA GLY A 260 -14.88 -19.17 7.30
C GLY A 260 -14.83 -19.45 5.78
N TYR A 261 -13.81 -19.03 5.09
CA TYR A 261 -13.74 -19.17 3.61
C TYR A 261 -13.72 -20.63 3.12
N GLY A 262 -13.79 -21.61 4.03
CA GLY A 262 -13.77 -23.03 3.66
C GLY A 262 -12.50 -23.44 2.92
N GLY A 263 -11.38 -22.76 3.16
CA GLY A 263 -10.11 -23.04 2.51
C GLY A 263 -9.03 -22.00 2.82
N ARG A 264 -7.88 -22.12 2.16
CA ARG A 264 -6.74 -21.23 2.38
C ARG A 264 -6.96 -19.86 1.76
N TYR A 265 -6.55 -18.82 2.49
CA TYR A 265 -6.64 -17.45 2.01
C TYR A 265 -5.43 -16.59 2.39
N ILE A 266 -5.25 -15.51 1.61
CA ILE A 266 -4.23 -14.48 1.76
C ILE A 266 -4.97 -13.16 2.01
N ASP A 267 -4.57 -12.42 3.02
CA ASP A 267 -5.16 -11.13 3.38
C ASP A 267 -4.52 -10.00 2.55
N SER A 268 -5.31 -9.36 1.71
CA SER A 268 -4.96 -8.11 1.03
C SER A 268 -5.99 -7.01 1.31
N TYR A 269 -7.03 -7.28 2.11
CA TYR A 269 -8.12 -6.36 2.36
C TYR A 269 -7.65 -5.03 2.96
N GLN A 270 -6.75 -5.07 3.93
CA GLN A 270 -6.17 -3.86 4.51
C GLN A 270 -4.87 -3.43 3.84
N GLY A 271 -4.40 -4.17 2.85
CA GLY A 271 -3.09 -4.01 2.24
C GLY A 271 -3.02 -3.06 1.03
N TYR A 272 -4.10 -2.35 0.66
CA TYR A 272 -4.08 -1.46 -0.50
C TYR A 272 -3.44 -0.11 -0.15
N LEU A 273 -2.33 0.23 -0.84
CA LEU A 273 -1.60 1.48 -0.61
C LEU A 273 -2.29 2.71 -1.19
N ASN A 274 -3.19 2.52 -2.15
CA ASN A 274 -3.87 3.60 -2.86
C ASN A 274 -5.21 4.04 -2.23
N ILE A 275 -5.61 3.51 -1.07
CA ILE A 275 -6.92 3.79 -0.46
C ILE A 275 -6.90 4.97 0.51
N ALA A 276 -5.75 5.26 1.16
CA ALA A 276 -5.64 6.30 2.17
C ALA A 276 -4.30 7.03 2.07
N SER A 277 -4.15 8.10 2.87
CA SER A 277 -2.85 8.75 3.03
C SER A 277 -1.78 7.72 3.37
N PRO A 278 -0.62 7.71 2.66
CA PRO A 278 0.47 6.79 2.96
C PRO A 278 1.04 6.96 4.37
N ILE A 279 0.82 8.11 5.01
CA ILE A 279 1.20 8.36 6.40
C ILE A 279 0.23 7.64 7.33
N LEU A 280 -1.08 7.79 7.09
CA LEU A 280 -2.12 7.10 7.85
C LEU A 280 -2.06 5.58 7.66
N ASN A 281 -1.69 5.11 6.47
CA ASN A 281 -1.56 3.68 6.19
C ASN A 281 -0.50 2.99 7.07
N VAL A 282 0.53 3.70 7.55
CA VAL A 282 1.48 3.15 8.54
C VAL A 282 0.74 2.77 9.82
N THR A 283 -0.09 3.69 10.36
CA THR A 283 -0.91 3.42 11.54
C THR A 283 -1.83 2.21 11.30
N LYS A 284 -2.54 2.21 10.19
CA LYS A 284 -3.43 1.12 9.80
C LYS A 284 -2.69 -0.22 9.70
N ASN A 285 -1.57 -0.29 9.00
CA ASN A 285 -0.84 -1.53 8.78
C ASN A 285 -0.21 -2.09 10.06
N ILE A 286 0.27 -1.23 10.98
CA ILE A 286 0.86 -1.70 12.23
C ILE A 286 -0.19 -2.12 13.27
N LEU A 287 -1.37 -1.51 13.24
CA LEU A 287 -2.46 -1.84 14.15
C LEU A 287 -3.34 -2.99 13.64
N HIS A 288 -3.34 -3.25 12.34
CA HIS A 288 -4.09 -4.36 11.74
C HIS A 288 -3.70 -5.71 12.32
N THR A 289 -4.68 -6.56 12.59
CA THR A 289 -4.45 -7.96 12.95
C THR A 289 -4.49 -8.82 11.70
N PRO A 290 -3.32 -9.35 11.23
CA PRO A 290 -3.26 -10.13 10.01
C PRO A 290 -4.25 -11.29 10.02
N ASN A 291 -5.09 -11.41 8.99
CA ASN A 291 -6.09 -12.48 8.88
C ASN A 291 -7.05 -12.59 10.08
N GLY A 292 -7.15 -11.60 10.94
CA GLY A 292 -7.92 -11.67 12.19
C GLY A 292 -7.36 -12.64 13.25
N VAL A 293 -6.14 -13.17 13.08
CA VAL A 293 -5.56 -14.19 13.96
C VAL A 293 -4.16 -13.81 14.44
N GLU A 294 -3.72 -14.34 15.59
CA GLU A 294 -2.39 -14.04 16.15
C GLU A 294 -1.23 -14.56 15.30
N LYS A 295 -1.43 -15.66 14.59
CA LYS A 295 -0.47 -16.33 13.73
C LYS A 295 -1.18 -17.20 12.71
N ALA A 296 -0.47 -17.58 11.65
CA ALA A 296 -0.98 -18.48 10.63
C ALA A 296 -1.56 -19.78 11.20
N ASN A 297 -2.58 -20.26 10.53
CA ASN A 297 -3.22 -21.57 10.75
C ASN A 297 -3.40 -22.31 9.42
N ASP A 298 -4.27 -23.32 9.35
CA ASP A 298 -4.46 -24.13 8.13
C ASP A 298 -5.16 -23.34 6.99
N GLU A 299 -5.86 -22.25 7.31
CA GLU A 299 -6.56 -21.38 6.35
C GLU A 299 -5.83 -20.05 6.16
N ALA A 300 -5.50 -19.36 7.25
CA ALA A 300 -4.89 -18.04 7.27
C ALA A 300 -3.39 -18.12 6.93
N MET A 301 -3.01 -17.81 5.71
CA MET A 301 -1.64 -17.98 5.21
C MET A 301 -0.75 -16.75 5.40
N GLY A 302 -1.30 -15.58 5.63
CA GLY A 302 -0.59 -14.31 5.69
C GLY A 302 -1.19 -13.28 4.75
N GLY A 303 -0.40 -12.35 4.25
CA GLY A 303 -0.93 -11.25 3.45
C GLY A 303 -0.02 -10.79 2.31
N ILE A 304 -0.61 -10.00 1.43
CA ILE A 304 0.07 -9.32 0.33
C ILE A 304 -0.35 -7.84 0.34
N LEU A 305 0.64 -6.95 0.51
CA LEU A 305 0.47 -5.51 0.39
C LEU A 305 0.40 -5.14 -1.09
N CYS A 306 -0.63 -4.39 -1.51
CA CYS A 306 -0.90 -4.15 -2.92
C CYS A 306 -0.63 -2.70 -3.32
N LEU A 307 0.17 -2.51 -4.37
CA LEU A 307 0.45 -1.23 -4.99
C LEU A 307 -0.25 -1.13 -6.35
N TRP A 308 -1.40 -0.50 -6.35
CA TRP A 308 -2.15 -0.20 -7.57
C TRP A 308 -1.84 1.21 -8.04
N ASN A 309 -1.39 1.34 -9.28
CA ASN A 309 -1.23 2.62 -9.95
C ASN A 309 -2.32 2.76 -11.01
N ASP A 310 -3.56 3.03 -10.57
CA ASP A 310 -4.72 3.16 -11.45
C ASP A 310 -4.54 4.27 -12.48
N VAL A 311 -3.83 5.34 -12.13
CA VAL A 311 -3.52 6.47 -12.99
C VAL A 311 -2.10 6.38 -13.55
N ARG A 312 -1.90 6.95 -14.73
CA ARG A 312 -0.60 7.04 -15.38
C ARG A 312 0.47 7.66 -14.46
N VAL A 313 1.59 6.99 -14.35
CA VAL A 313 2.80 7.50 -13.68
C VAL A 313 3.84 7.83 -14.75
N ALA A 314 4.07 9.12 -15.00
CA ALA A 314 5.02 9.55 -16.04
C ALA A 314 6.47 9.29 -15.62
N ASP A 315 6.84 9.64 -14.39
CA ASP A 315 8.14 9.33 -13.82
C ASP A 315 8.00 8.15 -12.85
N LYS A 316 8.47 6.99 -13.26
CA LYS A 316 8.35 5.73 -12.50
C LYS A 316 8.99 5.78 -11.11
N ARG A 317 9.91 6.72 -10.86
CA ARG A 317 10.53 6.93 -9.54
C ARG A 317 9.53 7.51 -8.53
N LEU A 318 8.50 8.23 -9.00
CA LEU A 318 7.47 8.82 -8.15
C LEU A 318 6.46 7.80 -7.61
N THR A 319 6.40 6.61 -8.18
CA THR A 319 5.48 5.54 -7.74
C THR A 319 5.56 5.30 -6.22
N PHE A 320 6.77 5.23 -5.68
CA PHE A 320 6.97 4.91 -4.26
C PHE A 320 6.63 6.06 -3.31
N PRO A 321 7.16 7.29 -3.51
CA PRO A 321 6.80 8.39 -2.63
C PRO A 321 5.33 8.80 -2.75
N GLN A 322 4.69 8.63 -3.91
CA GLN A 322 3.26 8.89 -4.07
C GLN A 322 2.40 7.94 -3.24
N ASN A 323 2.79 6.69 -3.10
CA ASN A 323 2.04 5.66 -2.37
C ASN A 323 2.67 5.28 -1.02
N GLY A 324 3.75 5.93 -0.61
CA GLY A 324 4.45 5.65 0.66
C GLY A 324 4.89 4.19 0.79
N MET A 325 5.44 3.62 -0.28
CA MET A 325 5.73 2.18 -0.30
C MET A 325 6.72 1.76 0.78
N PRO A 326 7.88 2.42 1.00
CA PRO A 326 8.84 1.92 1.97
C PRO A 326 8.30 1.89 3.41
N ASN A 327 7.66 2.98 3.85
CA ASN A 327 7.14 3.08 5.22
C ASN A 327 6.02 2.06 5.48
N ASN A 328 5.12 1.86 4.52
CA ASN A 328 4.04 0.89 4.65
C ASN A 328 4.53 -0.56 4.52
N LEU A 329 5.54 -0.80 3.68
CA LEU A 329 6.19 -2.11 3.58
C LEU A 329 6.78 -2.54 4.93
N LEU A 330 7.46 -1.63 5.65
CA LEU A 330 8.05 -1.93 6.95
C LEU A 330 6.98 -2.22 8.00
N ALA A 331 5.91 -1.44 8.04
CA ALA A 331 4.79 -1.66 8.96
C ALA A 331 4.12 -3.02 8.72
N PHE A 332 3.84 -3.34 7.46
CA PHE A 332 3.29 -4.61 7.05
C PHE A 332 4.26 -5.78 7.37
N ALA A 333 5.53 -5.67 6.99
CA ALA A 333 6.54 -6.70 7.23
C ALA A 333 6.70 -7.01 8.73
N GLU A 334 6.77 -5.98 9.57
CA GLU A 334 6.83 -6.10 11.02
C GLU A 334 5.63 -6.89 11.55
N ARG A 335 4.42 -6.49 11.15
CA ARG A 335 3.19 -7.08 11.67
C ARG A 335 3.03 -8.55 11.25
N TYR A 336 3.32 -8.87 9.99
CA TYR A 336 3.22 -10.25 9.49
C TYR A 336 4.39 -11.15 9.91
N TRP A 337 5.54 -10.56 10.25
CA TRP A 337 6.65 -11.31 10.83
C TRP A 337 6.39 -11.68 12.29
N ARG A 338 6.00 -10.69 13.11
CA ARG A 338 5.80 -10.87 14.55
C ARG A 338 4.49 -11.57 14.88
N GLY A 339 3.44 -11.33 14.12
CA GLY A 339 2.09 -11.69 14.52
C GLY A 339 1.69 -10.94 15.81
N GLY A 340 0.96 -11.61 16.66
CA GLY A 340 0.62 -11.14 17.99
C GLY A 340 -0.88 -10.99 18.22
N LYS A 341 -1.26 -10.61 19.42
CA LYS A 341 -2.64 -10.53 19.87
C LYS A 341 -3.51 -9.68 18.93
N VAL A 342 -4.76 -10.07 18.84
CA VAL A 342 -5.82 -9.21 18.32
C VAL A 342 -5.94 -7.99 19.23
N LEU A 343 -5.69 -6.81 18.68
CA LEU A 343 -5.76 -5.57 19.44
C LEU A 343 -7.23 -5.13 19.59
N PRO A 344 -7.68 -4.74 20.79
CA PRO A 344 -9.06 -4.32 21.02
C PRO A 344 -9.27 -2.87 20.54
N ILE A 345 -9.00 -2.60 19.28
CA ILE A 345 -9.20 -1.29 18.64
C ILE A 345 -10.48 -1.28 17.83
N LYS A 346 -11.23 -0.19 17.94
CA LYS A 346 -12.48 -0.02 17.19
C LYS A 346 -12.26 0.52 15.78
N GLU A 347 -11.14 1.18 15.56
CA GLU A 347 -10.83 1.84 14.29
C GLU A 347 -9.31 1.87 14.05
N GLU A 348 -8.84 1.06 13.13
CA GLU A 348 -7.40 0.94 12.79
C GLU A 348 -6.84 2.17 12.07
N ARG A 349 -7.72 3.02 11.51
CA ARG A 349 -7.34 4.26 10.82
C ARG A 349 -7.21 5.47 11.75
N LEU A 350 -7.32 5.28 13.05
CA LEU A 350 -7.11 6.33 14.04
C LEU A 350 -6.03 5.92 15.02
N VAL A 351 -5.18 6.87 15.37
CA VAL A 351 -4.23 6.67 16.46
C VAL A 351 -5.00 6.53 17.78
N PRO A 352 -4.73 5.49 18.59
CA PRO A 352 -5.39 5.30 19.89
C PRO A 352 -5.21 6.51 20.81
N LEU A 353 -6.29 6.95 21.44
CA LEU A 353 -6.26 8.10 22.36
C LEU A 353 -5.59 7.79 23.69
N GLU A 354 -5.77 6.57 24.18
CA GLU A 354 -5.21 6.09 25.42
C GLU A 354 -3.80 5.54 25.19
N ASP A 355 -2.93 5.70 26.20
CA ASP A 355 -1.57 5.13 26.16
C ASP A 355 -1.61 3.63 26.50
N ASN A 356 -2.39 2.88 25.72
CA ASN A 356 -2.58 1.44 25.81
C ASN A 356 -1.58 0.65 24.96
N GLU A 357 -1.71 -0.69 24.94
CA GLU A 357 -0.83 -1.58 24.17
C GLU A 357 -0.78 -1.24 22.68
N ALA A 358 -1.91 -0.84 22.08
CA ALA A 358 -1.96 -0.46 20.66
C ALA A 358 -1.21 0.84 20.38
N TYR A 359 -1.35 1.85 21.24
CA TYR A 359 -0.57 3.09 21.11
C TYR A 359 0.94 2.84 21.30
N GLN A 360 1.32 2.04 22.32
CA GLN A 360 2.73 1.71 22.56
C GLN A 360 3.35 0.95 21.38
N LEU A 361 2.60 0.02 20.77
CA LEU A 361 3.04 -0.68 19.56
C LEU A 361 3.32 0.30 18.42
N LEU A 362 2.41 1.26 18.18
CA LEU A 362 2.58 2.27 17.12
C LEU A 362 3.75 3.21 17.42
N ALA A 363 3.84 3.76 18.63
CA ALA A 363 4.89 4.71 19.03
C ALA A 363 6.30 4.07 18.97
N ASP A 364 6.43 2.82 19.44
CA ASP A 364 7.68 2.05 19.34
C ASP A 364 8.04 1.79 17.87
N PHE A 365 7.06 1.43 17.05
CA PHE A 365 7.29 1.23 15.63
C PHE A 365 7.72 2.53 14.94
N GLU A 366 7.07 3.67 15.19
CA GLU A 366 7.43 4.98 14.63
C GLU A 366 8.88 5.36 14.94
N SER A 367 9.33 5.15 16.17
CA SER A 367 10.72 5.41 16.57
C SER A 367 11.72 4.58 15.76
N ARG A 368 11.44 3.29 15.56
CA ARG A 368 12.28 2.40 14.75
C ARG A 368 12.21 2.74 13.26
N LEU A 369 11.03 3.14 12.78
CA LEU A 369 10.83 3.53 11.39
C LEU A 369 11.63 4.79 11.04
N SER A 370 11.65 5.80 11.94
CA SER A 370 12.51 7.00 11.79
C SER A 370 14.00 6.62 11.71
N TYR A 371 14.47 5.71 12.58
CA TYR A 371 15.83 5.19 12.52
C TYR A 371 16.16 4.51 11.18
N HIS A 372 15.24 3.68 10.66
CA HIS A 372 15.41 3.02 9.37
C HIS A 372 15.37 4.00 8.20
N ARG A 373 14.49 5.00 8.24
CA ARG A 373 14.44 6.08 7.24
C ARG A 373 15.80 6.76 7.10
N ASP A 374 16.40 7.17 8.21
CA ASP A 374 17.60 7.97 8.22
C ASP A 374 18.87 7.14 7.89
N ARG A 375 18.83 5.82 8.09
CA ARG A 375 20.00 4.96 7.93
C ARG A 375 19.96 4.06 6.68
N TRP A 376 18.81 3.42 6.41
CA TRP A 376 18.73 2.34 5.43
C TRP A 376 17.86 2.68 4.21
N LEU A 377 17.01 3.69 4.34
CA LEU A 377 16.01 4.06 3.32
C LEU A 377 16.25 5.46 2.74
N TYR A 378 17.41 6.03 2.99
CA TYR A 378 17.77 7.37 2.53
C TYR A 378 17.55 7.57 1.02
N ASP A 379 17.90 6.57 0.20
CA ASP A 379 17.77 6.60 -1.27
C ASP A 379 16.35 6.29 -1.79
N TRP A 380 15.37 6.13 -0.89
CA TRP A 380 14.00 5.73 -1.27
C TRP A 380 13.00 6.89 -1.29
N ASP A 381 13.43 8.13 -1.06
CA ASP A 381 12.54 9.31 -0.95
C ASP A 381 11.35 9.04 -0.02
N MET A 382 11.64 8.55 1.18
CA MET A 382 10.61 8.17 2.15
C MET A 382 9.96 9.41 2.76
N ARG A 383 8.72 9.70 2.38
CA ARG A 383 7.93 10.87 2.82
C ARG A 383 7.10 10.54 4.05
N TRP A 384 7.78 10.34 5.17
CA TRP A 384 7.14 10.01 6.43
C TRP A 384 7.99 10.49 7.62
N VAL A 385 7.31 10.96 8.68
CA VAL A 385 7.90 11.28 9.99
C VAL A 385 6.99 10.78 11.10
N ALA A 386 7.56 10.53 12.29
CA ALA A 386 6.79 10.14 13.48
C ALA A 386 5.76 11.22 13.83
N ASN A 387 4.53 10.83 14.04
CA ASN A 387 3.44 11.78 14.23
C ASN A 387 2.33 11.29 15.18
N ALA A 388 2.39 10.07 15.67
CA ALA A 388 1.35 9.49 16.53
C ALA A 388 1.15 10.25 17.86
N SER A 389 2.16 10.94 18.36
CA SER A 389 2.07 11.68 19.63
C SER A 389 1.34 13.02 19.53
N GLN A 390 1.07 13.53 18.34
CA GLN A 390 0.48 14.85 18.12
C GLN A 390 -0.98 14.91 18.60
N PRO A 391 -1.33 15.73 19.61
CA PRO A 391 -2.69 15.81 20.14
C PRO A 391 -3.56 16.78 19.33
N TRP A 392 -4.86 16.49 19.31
CA TRP A 392 -5.87 17.34 18.72
C TRP A 392 -7.13 17.44 19.59
N GLN A 393 -7.78 18.57 19.51
CA GLN A 393 -9.21 18.69 19.76
C GLN A 393 -9.91 18.88 18.42
N VAL A 394 -10.91 18.06 18.13
CA VAL A 394 -11.66 18.04 16.87
C VAL A 394 -13.13 18.24 17.18
N THR A 395 -13.82 19.12 16.47
CA THR A 395 -15.27 19.26 16.63
C THR A 395 -15.99 18.04 16.07
N LEU A 396 -17.07 17.61 16.71
CA LEU A 396 -18.01 16.71 16.07
C LEU A 396 -18.57 17.38 14.81
N PRO A 397 -18.31 16.83 13.63
CA PRO A 397 -18.72 17.48 12.37
C PRO A 397 -20.22 17.72 12.29
N GLN A 398 -20.60 18.90 11.79
CA GLN A 398 -21.99 19.35 11.66
C GLN A 398 -22.29 19.75 10.22
N ARG A 399 -23.57 20.02 9.95
CA ARG A 399 -23.98 20.58 8.66
C ARG A 399 -23.22 21.87 8.37
N ARG A 400 -22.89 22.07 7.10
CA ARG A 400 -22.19 23.26 6.64
C ARG A 400 -22.90 24.55 7.05
N GLY A 401 -22.13 25.54 7.52
CA GLY A 401 -22.62 26.81 8.05
C GLY A 401 -22.97 26.77 9.55
N THR A 402 -22.72 25.67 10.26
CA THR A 402 -22.89 25.63 11.71
C THR A 402 -21.77 26.41 12.39
N SER A 403 -22.14 27.28 13.35
CA SER A 403 -21.16 28.07 14.10
C SER A 403 -20.24 27.17 14.92
N LYS A 404 -18.93 27.44 14.87
CA LYS A 404 -17.89 26.73 15.60
C LYS A 404 -18.14 26.68 17.11
N GLU A 405 -18.67 27.77 17.66
CA GLU A 405 -18.95 27.94 19.10
C GLU A 405 -20.02 26.97 19.60
N SER A 406 -20.93 26.54 18.71
CA SER A 406 -21.99 25.58 19.03
C SER A 406 -21.56 24.13 18.89
N MET A 407 -20.38 23.86 18.32
CA MET A 407 -19.90 22.50 18.09
C MET A 407 -19.27 21.89 19.34
N GLN A 408 -19.46 20.58 19.54
CA GLN A 408 -18.84 19.83 20.62
C GLN A 408 -17.44 19.36 20.20
N TRP A 409 -16.48 19.51 21.11
CA TRP A 409 -15.11 19.08 20.91
C TRP A 409 -14.86 17.66 21.45
N ARG A 410 -14.04 16.90 20.75
CA ARG A 410 -13.53 15.57 21.13
C ARG A 410 -12.04 15.51 20.89
N LYS A 411 -11.36 14.65 21.63
CA LYS A 411 -9.93 14.41 21.42
C LYS A 411 -9.69 13.54 20.19
N ALA A 412 -8.59 13.80 19.51
CA ALA A 412 -8.00 12.94 18.49
C ALA A 412 -6.47 12.98 18.63
N ARG A 413 -5.78 12.11 17.93
CA ARG A 413 -4.33 11.99 17.97
C ARG A 413 -3.79 11.67 16.57
N GLY A 414 -2.52 12.07 16.32
CA GLY A 414 -1.82 11.80 15.06
C GLY A 414 -1.81 12.96 14.07
N GLY A 415 -0.80 12.99 13.23
CA GLY A 415 -0.63 14.05 12.24
C GLY A 415 -1.58 13.98 11.05
N VAL A 416 -2.20 12.81 10.85
CA VAL A 416 -3.30 12.62 9.88
C VAL A 416 -4.53 12.10 10.63
N VAL A 417 -5.65 12.77 10.46
CA VAL A 417 -6.94 12.37 11.04
C VAL A 417 -7.91 11.99 9.92
N ASP A 418 -8.34 10.73 9.90
CA ASP A 418 -9.46 10.29 9.06
C ASP A 418 -10.77 10.74 9.69
N MET A 419 -11.38 11.77 9.13
CA MET A 419 -12.60 12.37 9.67
C MET A 419 -13.82 11.45 9.57
N LYS A 420 -13.85 10.51 8.61
CA LYS A 420 -14.94 9.52 8.53
C LYS A 420 -14.81 8.49 9.64
N ALA A 421 -13.60 7.99 9.88
CA ALA A 421 -13.31 7.11 11.00
C ALA A 421 -13.59 7.80 12.35
N PHE A 422 -13.22 9.07 12.47
CA PHE A 422 -13.54 9.90 13.63
C PHE A 422 -15.06 10.05 13.83
N CYS A 423 -15.82 10.29 12.76
CA CYS A 423 -17.28 10.31 12.83
C CYS A 423 -17.85 8.96 13.28
N SER A 424 -17.40 7.86 12.70
CA SER A 424 -17.83 6.51 13.05
C SER A 424 -17.61 6.23 14.55
N LEU A 425 -16.40 6.50 15.04
CA LEU A 425 -16.04 6.30 16.44
C LEU A 425 -16.92 7.12 17.41
N ASN A 426 -17.39 8.29 16.98
CA ASN A 426 -18.19 9.21 17.79
C ASN A 426 -19.70 9.15 17.50
N GLY A 427 -20.17 8.18 16.70
CA GLY A 427 -21.60 8.02 16.37
C GLY A 427 -22.19 9.15 15.52
N VAL A 428 -21.34 9.84 14.73
CA VAL A 428 -21.76 10.94 13.85
C VAL A 428 -22.03 10.40 12.44
N LYS A 429 -23.24 10.63 11.96
CA LYS A 429 -23.60 10.30 10.56
C LYS A 429 -22.91 11.28 9.61
N VAL A 430 -22.11 10.75 8.69
CA VAL A 430 -21.44 11.55 7.66
C VAL A 430 -22.44 12.00 6.61
N LEU A 431 -22.54 13.32 6.39
CA LEU A 431 -23.38 13.95 5.37
C LEU A 431 -22.51 14.34 4.15
N PRO A 432 -23.11 14.57 2.99
CA PRO A 432 -22.39 15.00 1.79
C PRO A 432 -21.53 16.26 1.99
N THR A 433 -22.05 17.23 2.75
CA THR A 433 -21.33 18.45 3.11
C THR A 433 -21.38 18.69 4.61
N MET A 434 -20.22 18.95 5.22
CA MET A 434 -20.09 19.17 6.66
C MET A 434 -18.97 20.16 6.95
N ASP A 435 -19.05 20.80 8.11
CA ASP A 435 -17.98 21.60 8.67
C ASP A 435 -17.38 20.91 9.90
N ALA A 436 -16.08 20.99 10.02
CA ALA A 436 -15.34 20.57 11.21
C ALA A 436 -14.17 21.53 11.45
N TRP A 437 -13.74 21.57 12.71
CA TRP A 437 -12.58 22.33 13.14
C TRP A 437 -11.65 21.41 13.94
N MET A 438 -10.35 21.66 13.80
CA MET A 438 -9.33 21.01 14.62
C MET A 438 -8.48 22.09 15.28
N LYS A 439 -7.97 21.83 16.48
CA LYS A 439 -7.04 22.72 17.17
C LYS A 439 -6.03 21.95 18.00
N THR A 440 -4.81 22.48 18.05
CA THR A 440 -3.71 22.06 18.92
C THR A 440 -2.88 23.29 19.30
N GLU A 441 -1.93 23.14 20.19
CA GLU A 441 -0.99 24.21 20.52
C GLU A 441 0.45 23.71 20.37
N ILE A 442 1.31 24.58 19.83
CA ILE A 442 2.75 24.34 19.62
C ILE A 442 3.55 25.33 20.44
N TYR A 443 4.44 24.84 21.29
CA TYR A 443 5.42 25.65 22.03
C TYR A 443 6.72 25.74 21.25
N VAL A 444 7.31 26.94 21.21
CA VAL A 444 8.66 27.22 20.73
C VAL A 444 9.41 28.10 21.72
N GLU A 445 10.74 27.90 21.83
CA GLU A 445 11.57 28.64 22.78
C GLU A 445 11.88 30.08 22.36
N SER A 446 11.70 30.39 21.08
CA SER A 446 11.93 31.73 20.50
C SER A 446 11.10 31.88 19.24
N ASP A 447 10.91 33.14 18.81
CA ASP A 447 10.26 33.43 17.52
C ASP A 447 10.94 32.68 16.39
N THR A 448 10.15 31.92 15.63
CA THR A 448 10.66 31.06 14.57
C THR A 448 9.61 30.80 13.49
N THR A 449 10.05 30.27 12.35
CA THR A 449 9.16 29.73 11.33
C THR A 449 9.41 28.25 11.19
N ILE A 450 8.37 27.46 11.39
CA ILE A 450 8.43 26.02 11.11
C ILE A 450 7.74 25.69 9.79
N THR A 451 8.01 24.51 9.25
CA THR A 451 7.30 24.00 8.08
C THR A 451 6.43 22.82 8.48
N ALA A 452 5.27 22.67 7.82
CA ALA A 452 4.37 21.54 8.04
C ALA A 452 3.75 21.06 6.73
N TRP A 453 3.61 19.75 6.60
CA TRP A 453 2.69 19.20 5.60
C TRP A 453 1.26 19.55 6.01
N LEU A 454 0.54 20.13 5.06
CA LEU A 454 -0.86 20.52 5.23
C LEU A 454 -1.69 19.94 4.08
N GLY A 455 -2.76 19.24 4.41
CA GLY A 455 -3.68 18.63 3.44
C GLY A 455 -5.09 18.53 3.98
N PHE A 456 -6.04 18.75 3.09
CA PHE A 456 -7.48 18.64 3.36
C PHE A 456 -8.11 17.69 2.36
N ASP A 457 -7.65 16.45 2.33
CA ASP A 457 -7.93 15.44 1.30
C ASP A 457 -9.39 14.98 1.34
N SER A 458 -10.28 15.73 0.72
CA SER A 458 -11.72 15.44 0.68
C SER A 458 -12.21 15.05 -0.71
N PRO A 459 -12.09 15.84 -1.77
CA PRO A 459 -12.44 15.33 -3.08
C PRO A 459 -11.26 14.60 -3.71
N SER A 460 -11.54 13.49 -4.32
CA SER A 460 -10.57 12.78 -5.18
C SER A 460 -11.24 12.42 -6.50
N ARG A 461 -10.44 12.07 -7.51
CA ARG A 461 -10.97 11.59 -8.80
C ARG A 461 -11.77 10.32 -8.62
N SER A 462 -11.38 9.53 -7.64
CA SER A 462 -12.14 8.39 -7.14
C SER A 462 -12.11 8.37 -5.62
N SER A 463 -12.53 7.27 -5.02
CA SER A 463 -12.37 7.02 -3.59
C SER A 463 -10.92 6.79 -3.15
N LYS A 464 -9.97 6.74 -4.07
CA LYS A 464 -8.59 6.33 -3.82
C LYS A 464 -7.64 7.51 -3.92
N MET A 465 -6.66 7.59 -3.01
CA MET A 465 -5.63 8.62 -3.03
C MET A 465 -4.76 8.57 -4.29
N SER A 466 -4.47 7.37 -4.80
CA SER A 466 -3.66 7.17 -6.00
C SER A 466 -4.30 7.68 -7.29
N ASP A 467 -5.60 7.96 -7.27
CA ASP A 467 -6.31 8.53 -8.40
C ASP A 467 -6.22 10.06 -8.46
N GLY A 468 -5.46 10.64 -7.55
CA GLY A 468 -5.27 12.08 -7.43
C GLY A 468 -6.45 12.77 -6.78
N ILE A 469 -6.27 14.04 -6.50
CA ILE A 469 -7.31 14.88 -5.94
C ILE A 469 -7.97 15.63 -7.09
N GLY A 470 -9.21 15.31 -7.40
CA GLY A 470 -10.02 16.09 -8.34
C GLY A 470 -10.41 17.42 -7.72
N TRP A 471 -10.66 18.45 -8.51
CA TRP A 471 -11.14 19.76 -8.05
C TRP A 471 -10.20 20.45 -7.02
N GLN A 472 -8.93 20.18 -7.09
CA GLN A 472 -7.96 20.57 -6.06
C GLN A 472 -8.00 22.06 -5.75
N GLY A 473 -7.97 22.92 -6.76
CA GLY A 473 -8.00 24.35 -6.54
C GLY A 473 -9.23 24.84 -5.79
N GLU A 474 -10.39 24.24 -6.02
CA GLU A 474 -11.64 24.60 -5.33
C GLU A 474 -11.68 24.05 -3.91
N TRP A 475 -11.22 22.82 -3.72
CA TRP A 475 -11.27 22.16 -2.44
C TRP A 475 -10.26 22.75 -1.45
N GLU A 476 -9.03 22.90 -1.83
CA GLU A 476 -7.97 23.47 -0.97
C GLU A 476 -8.25 24.93 -0.63
N ALA A 477 -8.92 25.68 -1.51
CA ALA A 477 -9.34 27.04 -1.22
C ALA A 477 -10.39 27.12 -0.08
N GLN A 478 -11.00 26.02 0.30
CA GLN A 478 -12.00 25.98 1.38
C GLN A 478 -11.43 25.49 2.71
N GLY A 479 -10.36 24.65 2.71
CA GLY A 479 -9.61 24.32 3.92
C GLY A 479 -8.77 25.53 4.37
N ARG A 480 -8.71 25.81 5.68
CA ARG A 480 -8.03 26.98 6.23
C ARG A 480 -7.16 26.64 7.42
N LEU A 481 -6.02 27.31 7.50
CA LEU A 481 -5.08 27.24 8.62
C LEU A 481 -5.00 28.59 9.31
N PHE A 482 -5.07 28.59 10.63
CA PHE A 482 -4.91 29.77 11.47
C PHE A 482 -3.80 29.55 12.49
N VAL A 483 -2.95 30.53 12.66
CA VAL A 483 -1.93 30.60 13.71
C VAL A 483 -2.25 31.80 14.59
N ASN A 484 -2.50 31.58 15.87
CA ASN A 484 -2.87 32.61 16.86
C ASN A 484 -4.07 33.47 16.42
N GLY A 485 -5.00 32.88 15.63
CA GLY A 485 -6.19 33.54 15.11
C GLY A 485 -6.00 34.26 13.79
N GLU A 486 -4.79 34.38 13.29
CA GLU A 486 -4.49 34.93 11.97
C GLU A 486 -4.46 33.83 10.91
N GLU A 487 -5.14 34.05 9.79
CA GLU A 487 -5.16 33.08 8.70
C GLU A 487 -3.81 33.05 7.98
N VAL A 488 -3.20 31.88 7.95
CA VAL A 488 -1.97 31.61 7.21
C VAL A 488 -2.34 30.98 5.88
N PHE A 489 -2.09 31.70 4.80
CA PHE A 489 -2.33 31.20 3.45
C PHE A 489 -1.06 30.57 2.88
N PRO A 490 -0.97 29.22 2.79
CA PRO A 490 0.05 28.61 1.97
C PRO A 490 -0.27 28.94 0.51
N LYS A 491 0.60 29.71 -0.15
CA LYS A 491 0.47 29.97 -1.59
C LYS A 491 0.94 28.73 -2.35
N PHE A 492 0.04 27.80 -2.58
CA PHE A 492 0.32 26.69 -3.46
C PHE A 492 0.05 27.08 -4.91
N PRO A 493 1.00 26.93 -5.85
CA PRO A 493 0.79 27.27 -7.26
C PRO A 493 -0.36 26.49 -7.93
N TRP A 494 -0.70 25.33 -7.40
CA TRP A 494 -1.78 24.46 -7.86
C TRP A 494 -3.15 24.82 -7.25
N ASN A 495 -3.21 25.69 -6.26
CA ASN A 495 -4.45 26.11 -5.59
C ASN A 495 -5.23 27.18 -6.40
N GLU A 496 -5.07 27.18 -7.72
CA GLU A 496 -5.83 28.03 -8.62
C GLU A 496 -7.13 27.32 -9.03
N PRO A 497 -8.31 27.93 -8.78
CA PRO A 497 -9.58 27.35 -9.16
C PRO A 497 -9.63 26.92 -10.63
N GLY A 498 -10.03 25.68 -10.88
CA GLY A 498 -10.16 25.11 -12.22
C GLY A 498 -8.87 24.70 -12.91
N LYS A 499 -7.68 24.87 -12.29
CA LYS A 499 -6.40 24.46 -12.88
C LYS A 499 -6.29 22.92 -13.00
N TYR A 500 -6.77 22.21 -11.99
CA TYR A 500 -6.80 20.75 -11.93
C TYR A 500 -8.24 20.27 -11.94
N ARG A 501 -8.86 20.28 -13.11
CA ARG A 501 -10.23 19.78 -13.23
C ARG A 501 -10.27 18.28 -13.13
N TYR A 502 -11.30 17.78 -12.45
CA TYR A 502 -11.67 16.39 -12.46
C TYR A 502 -12.00 15.93 -13.88
N PHE A 503 -11.21 15.04 -14.42
CA PHE A 503 -11.55 14.24 -15.58
C PHE A 503 -11.89 12.82 -15.13
N TYR A 504 -13.02 12.35 -15.58
CA TYR A 504 -13.54 11.03 -15.25
C TYR A 504 -12.49 9.92 -15.45
N PRO A 505 -12.58 8.80 -14.71
CA PRO A 505 -11.54 7.79 -14.62
C PRO A 505 -10.92 7.46 -15.95
N THR A 506 -9.66 7.55 -15.96
CA THR A 506 -8.85 7.75 -17.12
C THR A 506 -8.41 6.47 -17.77
N TRP A 507 -8.53 5.33 -17.08
CA TRP A 507 -8.30 4.03 -17.70
C TRP A 507 -9.29 3.68 -18.83
N HIS A 508 -10.34 4.48 -19.02
CA HIS A 508 -11.29 4.34 -20.12
C HIS A 508 -11.10 5.32 -21.26
N LYS A 509 -10.23 6.36 -21.12
CA LYS A 509 -10.07 7.43 -22.12
C LYS A 509 -8.62 7.91 -22.22
N ALA A 510 -7.76 7.01 -22.63
CA ALA A 510 -6.31 7.15 -22.65
C ALA A 510 -5.70 8.44 -23.23
N PRO A 511 -6.22 9.15 -24.24
CA PRO A 511 -5.50 10.32 -24.76
C PRO A 511 -5.53 11.54 -23.84
N GLN A 512 -6.34 11.54 -22.80
CA GLN A 512 -6.63 12.71 -21.95
C GLN A 512 -6.19 12.52 -20.50
N GLU A 513 -5.41 11.49 -20.22
CA GLU A 513 -4.96 11.21 -18.88
C GLU A 513 -3.76 12.06 -18.49
N ASP A 514 -3.97 12.97 -17.55
CA ASP A 514 -2.89 13.74 -16.95
C ASP A 514 -2.24 12.94 -15.80
N PRO A 515 -0.92 12.71 -15.85
CA PRO A 515 -0.21 12.06 -14.75
C PRO A 515 -0.23 12.96 -13.51
N TYR A 516 -0.10 12.35 -12.33
CA TYR A 516 0.04 13.10 -11.10
C TYR A 516 1.24 14.03 -11.11
N THR A 517 1.06 15.21 -10.55
CA THR A 517 2.14 16.10 -10.18
C THR A 517 2.43 15.99 -8.67
N LYS A 518 3.62 16.42 -8.26
CA LYS A 518 4.01 16.39 -6.83
C LYS A 518 3.08 17.26 -5.97
N GLU A 519 2.58 18.34 -6.53
CA GLU A 519 1.72 19.29 -5.84
C GLU A 519 0.37 18.69 -5.41
N GLN A 520 -0.03 17.59 -6.05
CA GLN A 520 -1.29 16.93 -5.74
C GLN A 520 -1.30 16.23 -4.38
N PHE A 521 -0.14 15.98 -3.78
CA PHE A 521 -0.04 15.24 -2.54
C PHE A 521 0.57 16.12 -1.44
N SER A 522 -0.10 16.20 -0.28
CA SER A 522 0.36 17.03 0.84
C SER A 522 1.78 16.70 1.32
N TRP A 523 2.20 15.46 1.20
CA TRP A 523 3.52 14.98 1.61
C TRP A 523 4.62 15.12 0.52
N LEU A 524 4.25 15.47 -0.71
CA LEU A 524 5.21 15.68 -1.82
C LEU A 524 5.37 17.14 -2.22
N ARG A 525 4.35 17.96 -1.99
CA ARG A 525 4.40 19.39 -2.28
C ARG A 525 5.21 20.15 -1.27
N GLN A 526 5.49 21.40 -1.56
CA GLN A 526 6.16 22.29 -0.62
C GLN A 526 5.32 22.45 0.65
N PRO A 527 5.92 22.25 1.85
CA PRO A 527 5.21 22.42 3.11
C PRO A 527 4.73 23.86 3.33
N ALA A 528 3.68 24.02 4.12
CA ALA A 528 3.25 25.33 4.60
C ALA A 528 4.26 25.89 5.59
N CYS A 529 4.53 27.20 5.54
CA CYS A 529 5.37 27.92 6.48
C CYS A 529 4.50 28.57 7.57
N LEU A 530 4.78 28.27 8.83
CA LEU A 530 4.05 28.76 9.98
C LEU A 530 4.95 29.68 10.81
N PRO A 531 4.67 31.00 10.87
CA PRO A 531 5.33 31.91 11.80
C PRO A 531 4.81 31.63 13.22
N LEU A 532 5.70 31.37 14.15
CA LEU A 532 5.40 31.11 15.56
C LEU A 532 6.16 32.12 16.44
N HIS A 533 5.50 32.59 17.49
CA HIS A 533 6.11 33.43 18.52
C HIS A 533 6.59 32.60 19.70
N GLU A 534 7.58 33.11 20.44
CA GLU A 534 8.04 32.51 21.69
C GLU A 534 6.86 32.13 22.60
N GLY A 535 6.89 30.90 23.13
CA GLY A 535 5.82 30.37 23.96
C GLY A 535 4.81 29.51 23.17
N TRP A 536 3.58 29.43 23.69
CA TRP A 536 2.52 28.62 23.12
C TRP A 536 1.79 29.33 21.99
N ASN A 537 1.69 28.66 20.85
CA ASN A 537 1.00 29.12 19.65
C ASN A 537 -0.20 28.24 19.36
N LYS A 538 -1.37 28.84 19.20
CA LYS A 538 -2.60 28.13 18.86
C LYS A 538 -2.65 27.87 17.35
N ILE A 539 -2.80 26.61 16.98
CA ILE A 539 -3.01 26.17 15.61
C ILE A 539 -4.46 25.73 15.45
N GLU A 540 -5.15 26.28 14.48
CA GLU A 540 -6.54 25.91 14.17
C GLU A 540 -6.68 25.60 12.68
N LEU A 541 -7.42 24.55 12.38
CA LEU A 541 -7.73 24.12 11.01
C LEU A 541 -9.26 24.15 10.83
N TYR A 542 -9.70 24.77 9.77
CA TYR A 542 -11.06 24.60 9.26
C TYR A 542 -11.04 23.46 8.23
N CYS A 543 -11.80 22.42 8.45
CA CYS A 543 -11.73 21.16 7.74
C CYS A 543 -13.08 20.82 7.10
N PRO A 544 -13.50 21.50 6.02
CA PRO A 544 -14.79 21.26 5.41
C PRO A 544 -14.81 19.95 4.63
N ARG A 545 -15.95 19.27 4.64
CA ARG A 545 -16.32 18.26 3.65
C ARG A 545 -17.21 18.92 2.62
N VAL A 546 -16.71 19.11 1.42
CA VAL A 546 -17.40 19.88 0.37
C VAL A 546 -18.07 19.03 -0.70
N PHE A 547 -17.65 17.77 -0.80
CA PHE A 547 -18.19 16.78 -1.75
C PHE A 547 -18.47 15.45 -1.08
N PRO A 548 -19.38 14.64 -1.59
CA PRO A 548 -19.67 13.31 -1.07
C PRO A 548 -18.60 12.27 -1.46
N ALA A 549 -17.32 12.65 -1.37
CA ALA A 549 -16.20 11.76 -1.65
C ALA A 549 -16.00 10.72 -0.53
N ASP A 550 -15.40 9.59 -0.86
CA ASP A 550 -15.12 8.53 0.11
C ASP A 550 -14.00 8.92 1.08
N LEU A 551 -13.06 9.75 0.66
CA LEU A 551 -12.02 10.28 1.52
C LEU A 551 -12.45 11.59 2.19
N TRP A 552 -12.09 11.74 3.45
CA TRP A 552 -12.11 12.98 4.20
C TRP A 552 -11.04 12.90 5.27
N GLN A 553 -9.84 13.30 4.90
CA GLN A 553 -8.65 13.22 5.75
C GLN A 553 -8.04 14.60 5.91
N VAL A 554 -7.54 14.89 7.09
CA VAL A 554 -6.84 16.14 7.39
C VAL A 554 -5.43 15.80 7.81
N THR A 555 -4.47 16.38 7.10
CA THR A 555 -3.03 16.24 7.39
C THR A 555 -2.49 17.55 7.92
N PHE A 556 -1.84 17.52 9.07
CA PHE A 556 -1.00 18.59 9.58
C PHE A 556 0.15 17.97 10.34
N ILE A 557 1.34 18.03 9.77
CA ILE A 557 2.53 17.39 10.34
C ILE A 557 3.71 18.36 10.22
N PRO A 558 4.21 18.90 11.33
CA PRO A 558 5.47 19.63 11.31
C PRO A 558 6.61 18.75 10.82
N VAL A 559 7.34 19.24 9.81
CA VAL A 559 8.44 18.52 9.18
C VAL A 559 9.62 19.42 8.95
N HIS A 560 10.81 18.85 8.96
CA HIS A 560 12.00 19.48 8.45
C HIS A 560 12.41 18.80 7.15
N ILE A 561 12.64 19.59 6.10
CA ILE A 561 13.16 19.10 4.81
C ILE A 561 14.50 19.80 4.57
N ASP A 562 15.56 19.03 4.48
CA ASP A 562 16.91 19.56 4.24
C ASP A 562 17.14 20.00 2.78
N GLY A 563 18.30 20.58 2.50
CA GLY A 563 18.68 21.04 1.17
C GLY A 563 18.72 19.95 0.09
N ASN A 564 18.77 18.67 0.48
CA ASN A 564 18.76 17.51 -0.42
C ASN A 564 17.35 16.93 -0.58
N GLY A 565 16.36 17.46 0.13
CA GLY A 565 14.96 17.00 0.10
C GLY A 565 14.66 15.87 1.07
N HIS A 566 15.59 15.49 1.97
CA HIS A 566 15.31 14.50 3.01
C HIS A 566 14.42 15.07 4.10
N VAL A 567 13.51 14.23 4.56
CA VAL A 567 12.50 14.57 5.54
C VAL A 567 12.89 14.04 6.91
N SER A 568 12.75 14.86 7.93
CA SER A 568 12.91 14.50 9.34
C SER A 568 11.88 15.21 10.20
N GLU A 569 11.78 14.79 11.45
CA GLU A 569 10.91 15.41 12.45
C GLU A 569 11.31 16.88 12.67
N ALA A 570 10.35 17.78 12.80
CA ALA A 570 10.60 19.16 13.23
C ALA A 570 11.18 19.16 14.64
N LYS A 571 12.23 19.96 14.85
CA LYS A 571 12.92 20.07 16.14
C LYS A 571 12.52 21.34 16.88
N GLY A 572 12.67 21.35 18.21
CA GLY A 572 12.45 22.53 19.03
C GLY A 572 10.97 22.88 19.20
N ILE A 573 10.07 21.95 18.97
CA ILE A 573 8.63 22.12 19.19
C ILE A 573 8.10 21.13 20.21
N GLN A 574 7.07 21.55 20.97
CA GLN A 574 6.32 20.68 21.87
C GLN A 574 4.82 20.90 21.61
N PHE A 575 4.02 19.86 21.83
CA PHE A 575 2.57 19.91 21.66
C PHE A 575 1.82 19.79 22.99
N ARG A 576 0.64 20.39 23.07
CA ARG A 576 -0.32 20.10 24.14
C ARG A 576 -1.79 20.17 23.65
#